data_749aaa387e8b4f1fa77b3d1027a63d38
#
_entry.id   749aaa387e8b4f1fa77b3d1027a63d38
#
_cell.length_a   1.000
_cell.length_b   1.000
_cell.length_c   1.000
_cell.angle_alpha   90.00
_cell.angle_beta   90.00
_cell.angle_gamma   90.00
#
_symmetry.space_group_name_H-M   'P 1'
#
loop_
_entity.id
_entity.type
_entity.pdbx_description
1 polymer ?
#
loop_
_entity_poly.entity_id
_entity_poly.type
_entity_poly.pdbx_seq_one_letter_code
_entity_poly.pdbx_strand_id
1 'polypeptide(L)'
;DNSITYAAALGVYGQKLSTAGLITLDAHHDLRDGNSNGSPVRRLIEAGLNPKQIVQIGINDFSNSSDYQQLAHSLGITVITRTQVASIGIEEACKKALEIAGASLGPIHVDLDVDVCDQSVVPACPAAAPGGISAFELRQAARLLTSNFLVRGLDITEIDASRDSEDQRTIRLGALL
;
A
#
# COMPACT_ATOMS: atom_id res chain seq x y z
N ASP A 1 -1.31 -12.12 -3.71
CA ASP A 1 -2.23 -12.01 -2.57
C ASP A 1 -1.60 -11.13 -1.51
N ASN A 2 -2.30 -10.08 -1.08
CA ASN A 2 -1.79 -9.06 -0.17
C ASN A 2 -1.52 -9.56 1.26
N SER A 3 -1.97 -10.74 1.64
CA SER A 3 -1.65 -11.32 2.96
C SER A 3 -0.15 -11.52 3.21
N ILE A 4 0.68 -11.54 2.16
CA ILE A 4 2.14 -11.70 2.26
C ILE A 4 2.81 -10.51 2.94
N THR A 5 2.28 -9.30 2.81
CA THR A 5 2.80 -8.06 3.42
C THR A 5 2.99 -8.21 4.93
N TYR A 6 2.03 -8.86 5.62
CA TYR A 6 2.19 -9.18 7.04
C TYR A 6 3.42 -10.06 7.32
N ALA A 7 3.56 -11.15 6.57
CA ALA A 7 4.65 -12.09 6.79
C ALA A 7 6.01 -11.50 6.39
N ALA A 8 6.06 -10.75 5.28
CA ALA A 8 7.26 -10.09 4.79
C ALA A 8 7.76 -9.03 5.79
N ALA A 9 6.90 -8.12 6.22
CA ALA A 9 7.27 -7.08 7.18
C ALA A 9 7.67 -7.68 8.54
N LEU A 10 6.93 -8.66 9.04
CA LEU A 10 7.26 -9.33 10.30
C LEU A 10 8.60 -10.08 10.22
N GLY A 11 8.87 -10.76 9.11
CA GLY A 11 10.12 -11.48 8.88
C GLY A 11 11.34 -10.57 8.77
N VAL A 12 11.17 -9.40 8.14
CA VAL A 12 12.26 -8.42 7.97
C VAL A 12 12.53 -7.64 9.25
N TYR A 13 11.50 -7.21 9.96
CA TYR A 13 11.66 -6.26 11.08
C TYR A 13 11.63 -6.92 12.45
N GLY A 14 10.91 -8.03 12.62
CA GLY A 14 10.89 -8.79 13.87
C GLY A 14 10.69 -7.90 15.09
N GLN A 15 11.66 -7.89 16.00
CA GLN A 15 11.62 -7.09 17.23
C GLN A 15 11.65 -5.56 17.01
N LYS A 16 12.01 -5.10 15.81
CA LYS A 16 12.02 -3.67 15.44
C LYS A 16 10.69 -3.19 14.89
N LEU A 17 9.67 -4.05 14.82
CA LEU A 17 8.37 -3.72 14.25
C LEU A 17 7.74 -2.48 14.92
N SER A 18 7.90 -2.31 16.22
CA SER A 18 7.35 -1.17 16.97
C SER A 18 7.94 0.20 16.57
N THR A 19 9.10 0.21 15.93
CA THR A 19 9.75 1.44 15.41
C THR A 19 9.70 1.53 13.89
N ALA A 20 9.18 0.49 13.23
CA ALA A 20 9.03 0.47 11.78
C ALA A 20 7.89 1.36 11.32
N GLY A 21 7.98 1.86 10.10
CA GLY A 21 6.89 2.49 9.38
C GLY A 21 6.34 1.58 8.29
N LEU A 22 5.11 1.83 7.87
CA LEU A 22 4.47 1.17 6.74
C LEU A 22 3.90 2.22 5.79
N ILE A 23 4.17 2.06 4.51
CA ILE A 23 3.53 2.82 3.44
C ILE A 23 2.85 1.82 2.53
N THR A 24 1.54 1.91 2.37
CA THR A 24 0.80 1.11 1.38
C THR A 24 0.37 2.00 0.22
N LEU A 25 0.56 1.52 -1.00
CA LEU A 25 -0.16 2.00 -2.17
C LEU A 25 -1.25 0.96 -2.46
N ASP A 26 -2.49 1.29 -2.16
CA ASP A 26 -3.60 0.34 -2.09
C ASP A 26 -4.93 1.08 -2.26
N ALA A 27 -5.90 0.47 -2.93
CA ALA A 27 -7.28 0.97 -2.97
C ALA A 27 -8.05 0.69 -1.65
N HIS A 28 -7.54 -0.20 -0.79
CA HIS A 28 -8.20 -0.70 0.41
C HIS A 28 -7.41 -0.37 1.69
N HIS A 29 -8.13 -0.37 2.83
CA HIS A 29 -7.50 -0.13 4.14
C HIS A 29 -6.81 -1.34 4.74
N ASP A 30 -7.17 -2.54 4.31
CA ASP A 30 -6.63 -3.81 4.82
C ASP A 30 -6.72 -3.97 6.34
N LEU A 31 -7.85 -3.51 6.86
CA LEU A 31 -8.20 -3.54 8.28
C LEU A 31 -9.27 -4.59 8.62
N ARG A 32 -9.54 -5.56 7.73
CA ARG A 32 -10.54 -6.61 7.98
C ARG A 32 -10.13 -7.49 9.15
N ASP A 33 -11.13 -8.05 9.81
CA ASP A 33 -10.93 -9.05 10.87
C ASP A 33 -10.36 -10.37 10.31
N GLY A 34 -9.58 -11.05 11.14
CA GLY A 34 -9.07 -12.38 10.85
C GLY A 34 -7.86 -12.41 9.91
N ASN A 35 -7.67 -13.54 9.24
CA ASN A 35 -6.54 -13.78 8.33
C ASN A 35 -7.05 -13.85 6.89
N SER A 36 -6.87 -12.76 6.16
CA SER A 36 -7.23 -12.68 4.75
C SER A 36 -6.28 -11.73 4.01
N ASN A 37 -6.42 -11.66 2.69
CA ASN A 37 -5.72 -10.65 1.88
C ASN A 37 -6.11 -9.21 2.24
N GLY A 38 -7.27 -8.98 2.83
CA GLY A 38 -7.72 -7.67 3.30
C GLY A 38 -7.44 -7.39 4.78
N SER A 39 -6.46 -8.06 5.41
CA SER A 39 -6.14 -7.87 6.84
C SER A 39 -4.67 -7.64 7.18
N PRO A 40 -3.71 -7.49 6.25
CA PRO A 40 -2.29 -7.37 6.62
C PRO A 40 -1.98 -6.16 7.49
N VAL A 41 -2.56 -5.00 7.21
CA VAL A 41 -2.35 -3.78 8.01
C VAL A 41 -2.83 -3.98 9.44
N ARG A 42 -4.04 -4.51 9.64
CA ARG A 42 -4.57 -4.81 10.97
C ARG A 42 -3.66 -5.77 11.74
N ARG A 43 -3.25 -6.85 11.10
CA ARG A 43 -2.37 -7.86 11.72
C ARG A 43 -1.01 -7.30 12.13
N LEU A 44 -0.44 -6.40 11.34
CA LEU A 44 0.81 -5.70 11.69
C LEU A 44 0.64 -4.80 12.91
N ILE A 45 -0.49 -4.09 13.02
CA ILE A 45 -0.82 -3.31 14.21
C ILE A 45 -0.95 -4.21 15.45
N GLU A 46 -1.66 -5.32 15.32
CA GLU A 46 -1.82 -6.33 16.40
C GLU A 46 -0.47 -6.96 16.81
N ALA A 47 0.47 -7.07 15.86
CA ALA A 47 1.84 -7.52 16.13
C ALA A 47 2.76 -6.45 16.72
N GLY A 48 2.30 -5.19 16.84
CA GLY A 48 3.02 -4.12 17.52
C GLY A 48 3.52 -2.98 16.61
N LEU A 49 3.14 -2.94 15.33
CA LEU A 49 3.41 -1.80 14.46
C LEU A 49 2.63 -0.57 14.98
N ASN A 50 3.30 0.57 15.09
CA ASN A 50 2.65 1.80 15.53
C ASN A 50 1.75 2.37 14.40
N PRO A 51 0.41 2.41 14.58
CA PRO A 51 -0.49 2.87 13.52
C PRO A 51 -0.27 4.34 13.10
N LYS A 52 0.33 5.17 13.96
CA LYS A 52 0.68 6.55 13.62
C LYS A 52 1.86 6.66 12.65
N GLN A 53 2.56 5.56 12.40
CA GLN A 53 3.62 5.43 11.39
C GLN A 53 3.16 4.68 10.15
N ILE A 54 1.85 4.53 9.97
CA ILE A 54 1.23 3.94 8.78
C ILE A 54 0.68 5.06 7.92
N VAL A 55 1.02 5.03 6.63
CA VAL A 55 0.46 5.92 5.62
C VAL A 55 -0.09 5.08 4.48
N GLN A 56 -1.35 5.29 4.15
CA GLN A 56 -2.05 4.65 3.05
C GLN A 56 -2.25 5.65 1.93
N ILE A 57 -1.76 5.33 0.74
CA ILE A 57 -1.82 6.19 -0.45
C ILE A 57 -2.72 5.55 -1.50
N GLY A 58 -3.69 6.29 -2.01
CA GLY A 58 -4.54 5.85 -3.11
C GLY A 58 -5.84 5.19 -2.70
N ILE A 59 -6.17 5.19 -1.41
CA ILE A 59 -7.42 4.62 -0.89
C ILE A 59 -8.59 5.10 -1.74
N ASN A 60 -9.31 4.13 -2.31
CA ASN A 60 -10.45 4.41 -3.18
C ASN A 60 -11.63 4.91 -2.35
N ASP A 61 -12.18 6.05 -2.76
CA ASP A 61 -13.25 6.74 -2.03
C ASP A 61 -14.56 5.93 -1.96
N PHE A 62 -14.71 4.90 -2.81
CA PHE A 62 -15.95 4.11 -2.94
C PHE A 62 -15.79 2.59 -2.70
N SER A 63 -14.58 2.10 -2.44
CA SER A 63 -14.30 0.66 -2.27
C SER A 63 -14.17 0.21 -0.81
N ASN A 64 -14.31 1.13 0.14
CA ASN A 64 -14.15 0.86 1.56
C ASN A 64 -15.43 1.14 2.34
N SER A 65 -15.71 0.33 3.37
CA SER A 65 -16.82 0.63 4.26
C SER A 65 -16.51 1.83 5.16
N SER A 66 -17.55 2.55 5.56
CA SER A 66 -17.43 3.64 6.53
C SER A 66 -16.79 3.20 7.85
N ASP A 67 -17.02 1.94 8.27
CA ASP A 67 -16.48 1.41 9.51
C ASP A 67 -14.95 1.28 9.45
N TYR A 68 -14.40 0.78 8.35
CA TYR A 68 -12.94 0.70 8.18
C TYR A 68 -12.29 2.06 8.01
N GLN A 69 -12.97 3.02 7.37
CA GLN A 69 -12.51 4.39 7.30
C GLN A 69 -12.45 5.04 8.69
N GLN A 70 -13.49 4.85 9.51
CA GLN A 70 -13.53 5.34 10.89
C GLN A 70 -12.47 4.64 11.75
N LEU A 71 -12.26 3.34 11.57
CA LEU A 71 -11.23 2.58 12.26
C LEU A 71 -9.83 3.12 11.93
N ALA A 72 -9.50 3.30 10.66
CA ALA A 72 -8.21 3.88 10.23
C ALA A 72 -7.97 5.24 10.91
N HIS A 73 -8.98 6.12 10.89
CA HIS A 73 -8.91 7.42 11.54
C HIS A 73 -8.72 7.31 13.07
N SER A 74 -9.47 6.44 13.75
CA SER A 74 -9.40 6.25 15.20
C SER A 74 -8.06 5.70 15.66
N LEU A 75 -7.41 4.88 14.85
CA LEU A 75 -6.06 4.35 15.07
C LEU A 75 -4.97 5.40 14.83
N GLY A 76 -5.28 6.49 14.13
CA GLY A 76 -4.32 7.52 13.77
C GLY A 76 -3.50 7.20 12.53
N ILE A 77 -3.98 6.29 11.67
CA ILE A 77 -3.40 6.02 10.36
C ILE A 77 -3.58 7.26 9.47
N THR A 78 -2.54 7.65 8.77
CA THR A 78 -2.64 8.71 7.77
C THR A 78 -3.15 8.13 6.45
N VAL A 79 -4.29 8.63 6.01
CA VAL A 79 -4.92 8.21 4.74
C VAL A 79 -4.83 9.34 3.74
N ILE A 80 -4.28 9.06 2.56
CA ILE A 80 -4.25 9.95 1.39
C ILE A 80 -5.11 9.27 0.33
N THR A 81 -6.36 9.72 0.20
CA THR A 81 -7.31 9.09 -0.72
C THR A 81 -6.90 9.28 -2.19
N ARG A 82 -7.51 8.49 -3.08
CA ARG A 82 -7.29 8.66 -4.54
C ARG A 82 -7.62 10.09 -5.01
N THR A 83 -8.69 10.68 -4.49
CA THR A 83 -9.06 12.08 -4.79
C THR A 83 -7.99 13.06 -4.31
N GLN A 84 -7.41 12.84 -3.13
CA GLN A 84 -6.31 13.67 -2.64
C GLN A 84 -5.04 13.49 -3.48
N VAL A 85 -4.69 12.26 -3.88
CA VAL A 85 -3.56 12.03 -4.82
C VAL A 85 -3.75 12.80 -6.12
N ALA A 86 -4.97 12.83 -6.67
CA ALA A 86 -5.26 13.63 -7.88
C ALA A 86 -5.04 15.13 -7.68
N SER A 87 -5.27 15.62 -6.47
CA SER A 87 -5.14 17.05 -6.13
C SER A 87 -3.70 17.49 -5.86
N ILE A 88 -2.93 16.69 -5.11
CA ILE A 88 -1.57 17.07 -4.66
C ILE A 88 -0.46 16.47 -5.52
N GLY A 89 -0.76 15.45 -6.32
CA GLY A 89 0.19 14.66 -7.09
C GLY A 89 0.85 13.54 -6.29
N ILE A 90 1.26 12.48 -7.01
CA ILE A 90 1.86 11.29 -6.41
C ILE A 90 3.20 11.58 -5.71
N GLU A 91 3.99 12.51 -6.22
CA GLU A 91 5.28 12.89 -5.63
C GLU A 91 5.10 13.48 -4.23
N GLU A 92 4.16 14.40 -4.08
CA GLU A 92 3.90 15.04 -2.79
C GLU A 92 3.29 14.04 -1.79
N ALA A 93 2.43 13.15 -2.26
CA ALA A 93 1.89 12.06 -1.44
C ALA A 93 3.01 11.16 -0.90
N CYS A 94 3.97 10.75 -1.74
CA CYS A 94 5.11 9.93 -1.35
C CYS A 94 6.05 10.65 -0.37
N LYS A 95 6.34 11.93 -0.58
CA LYS A 95 7.17 12.73 0.34
C LYS A 95 6.55 12.77 1.74
N LYS A 96 5.28 13.12 1.80
CA LYS A 96 4.53 13.16 3.06
C LYS A 96 4.50 11.78 3.74
N ALA A 97 4.33 10.72 2.97
CA ALA A 97 4.34 9.36 3.50
C ALA A 97 5.70 8.99 4.11
N LEU A 98 6.79 9.31 3.44
CA LEU A 98 8.15 9.06 3.96
C LEU A 98 8.44 9.83 5.26
N GLU A 99 7.98 11.08 5.37
CA GLU A 99 8.14 11.89 6.58
C GLU A 99 7.40 11.26 7.77
N ILE A 100 6.16 10.83 7.58
CA ILE A 100 5.32 10.26 8.64
C ILE A 100 5.79 8.86 9.01
N ALA A 101 5.96 7.98 8.04
CA ALA A 101 6.38 6.60 8.29
C ALA A 101 7.82 6.53 8.84
N GLY A 102 8.67 7.49 8.47
CA GLY A 102 10.06 7.60 8.94
C GLY A 102 10.24 8.39 10.22
N ALA A 103 9.19 8.86 10.89
CA ALA A 103 9.28 9.76 12.04
C ALA A 103 10.09 9.20 13.22
N SER A 104 10.13 7.89 13.41
CA SER A 104 10.97 7.22 14.42
C SER A 104 12.39 6.91 13.96
N LEU A 105 12.78 7.29 12.74
CA LEU A 105 14.04 6.90 12.10
C LEU A 105 14.23 5.37 12.01
N GLY A 106 13.16 4.61 12.15
CA GLY A 106 13.11 3.17 11.97
C GLY A 106 13.00 2.76 10.50
N PRO A 107 13.11 1.46 10.20
CA PRO A 107 12.97 0.96 8.84
C PRO A 107 11.53 1.13 8.35
N ILE A 108 11.37 1.39 7.05
CA ILE A 108 10.06 1.50 6.40
C ILE A 108 9.84 0.28 5.50
N HIS A 109 8.67 -0.32 5.61
CA HIS A 109 8.15 -1.29 4.64
C HIS A 109 7.24 -0.58 3.64
N VAL A 110 7.37 -0.93 2.37
CA VAL A 110 6.50 -0.44 1.30
C VAL A 110 5.74 -1.62 0.73
N ASP A 111 4.43 -1.53 0.73
CA ASP A 111 3.53 -2.48 0.07
C ASP A 111 2.95 -1.79 -1.18
N LEU A 112 3.14 -2.41 -2.32
CA LEU A 112 2.60 -1.97 -3.60
C LEU A 112 1.50 -2.95 -4.02
N ASP A 113 0.29 -2.75 -3.50
CA ASP A 113 -0.88 -3.44 -4.04
C ASP A 113 -1.24 -2.82 -5.39
N VAL A 114 -1.22 -3.64 -6.43
CA VAL A 114 -1.47 -3.13 -7.79
C VAL A 114 -2.92 -2.68 -8.00
N ASP A 115 -3.84 -3.02 -7.09
CA ASP A 115 -5.24 -2.58 -7.16
C ASP A 115 -5.44 -1.07 -6.92
N VAL A 116 -4.40 -0.39 -6.40
CA VAL A 116 -4.35 1.07 -6.37
C VAL A 116 -4.47 1.68 -7.78
N CYS A 117 -4.07 0.92 -8.81
CA CYS A 117 -4.19 1.33 -10.20
C CYS A 117 -5.63 1.21 -10.71
N ASP A 118 -5.93 2.00 -11.75
CA ASP A 118 -7.15 1.84 -12.51
C ASP A 118 -7.27 0.41 -13.08
N GLN A 119 -8.47 -0.16 -13.02
CA GLN A 119 -8.75 -1.53 -13.51
C GLN A 119 -8.30 -1.75 -14.96
N SER A 120 -8.35 -0.73 -15.80
CA SER A 120 -7.88 -0.81 -17.20
C SER A 120 -6.37 -0.99 -17.31
N VAL A 121 -5.62 -0.60 -16.28
CA VAL A 121 -4.16 -0.72 -16.20
C VAL A 121 -3.75 -2.12 -15.75
N VAL A 122 -4.49 -2.71 -14.79
CA VAL A 122 -4.13 -3.96 -14.11
C VAL A 122 -5.23 -5.03 -14.22
N PRO A 123 -5.52 -5.54 -15.43
CA PRO A 123 -6.58 -6.53 -15.63
C PRO A 123 -6.36 -7.86 -14.89
N ALA A 124 -5.12 -8.17 -14.49
CA ALA A 124 -4.79 -9.35 -13.68
C ALA A 124 -5.05 -9.16 -12.18
N CYS A 125 -5.55 -7.99 -11.76
CA CYS A 125 -5.89 -7.75 -10.36
C CYS A 125 -7.40 -7.90 -10.14
N PRO A 126 -7.86 -8.91 -9.38
CA PRO A 126 -9.30 -9.14 -9.19
C PRO A 126 -10.02 -8.02 -8.43
N ALA A 127 -9.28 -7.30 -7.57
CA ALA A 127 -9.84 -6.27 -6.70
C ALA A 127 -9.78 -4.86 -7.29
N ALA A 128 -9.08 -4.67 -8.41
CA ALA A 128 -8.94 -3.35 -9.02
C ALA A 128 -10.29 -2.78 -9.50
N ALA A 129 -10.49 -1.50 -9.25
CA ALA A 129 -11.68 -0.77 -9.61
C ALA A 129 -11.38 0.39 -10.59
N PRO A 130 -12.38 0.90 -11.33
CA PRO A 130 -12.22 2.11 -12.12
C PRO A 130 -11.88 3.32 -11.24
N GLY A 131 -11.02 4.21 -11.75
CA GLY A 131 -10.67 5.47 -11.10
C GLY A 131 -9.37 5.44 -10.27
N GLY A 132 -8.61 4.35 -10.31
CA GLY A 132 -7.29 4.24 -9.67
C GLY A 132 -6.22 5.13 -10.31
N ILE A 133 -4.98 5.01 -9.84
CA ILE A 133 -3.84 5.73 -10.42
C ILE A 133 -3.38 5.09 -11.74
N SER A 134 -2.56 5.82 -12.49
CA SER A 134 -1.97 5.31 -13.73
C SER A 134 -0.74 4.44 -13.45
N ALA A 135 -0.34 3.61 -14.43
CA ALA A 135 0.92 2.88 -14.40
C ALA A 135 2.14 3.80 -14.21
N PHE A 136 2.09 5.01 -14.78
CA PHE A 136 3.17 5.98 -14.63
C PHE A 136 3.28 6.48 -13.18
N GLU A 137 2.15 6.82 -12.54
CA GLU A 137 2.13 7.26 -11.14
C GLU A 137 2.63 6.16 -10.20
N LEU A 138 2.22 4.90 -10.39
CA LEU A 138 2.70 3.78 -9.57
C LEU A 138 4.22 3.59 -9.70
N ARG A 139 4.75 3.61 -10.92
CA ARG A 139 6.20 3.51 -11.16
C ARG A 139 6.97 4.69 -10.56
N GLN A 140 6.41 5.90 -10.64
CA GLN A 140 6.99 7.09 -10.03
C GLN A 140 7.02 6.96 -8.50
N ALA A 141 5.94 6.49 -7.89
CA ALA A 141 5.88 6.22 -6.46
C ALA A 141 6.90 5.17 -6.02
N ALA A 142 6.94 4.01 -6.71
CA ALA A 142 7.89 2.95 -6.41
C ALA A 142 9.34 3.47 -6.42
N ARG A 143 9.72 4.22 -7.47
CA ARG A 143 11.06 4.82 -7.57
C ARG A 143 11.36 5.81 -6.44
N LEU A 144 10.42 6.70 -6.11
CA LEU A 144 10.61 7.71 -5.07
C LEU A 144 10.76 7.07 -3.70
N LEU A 145 9.87 6.14 -3.36
CA LEU A 145 9.88 5.46 -2.07
C LEU A 145 11.13 4.62 -1.88
N THR A 146 11.49 3.79 -2.87
CA THR A 146 12.66 2.90 -2.77
C THR A 146 13.99 3.63 -2.84
N SER A 147 14.03 4.89 -3.29
CA SER A 147 15.23 5.73 -3.22
C SER A 147 15.53 6.23 -1.81
N ASN A 148 14.61 6.10 -0.86
CA ASN A 148 14.82 6.51 0.54
C ASN A 148 15.58 5.43 1.32
N PHE A 149 16.63 5.82 2.03
CA PHE A 149 17.50 4.89 2.77
C PHE A 149 16.82 4.18 3.94
N LEU A 150 15.70 4.69 4.45
CA LEU A 150 14.91 4.02 5.49
C LEU A 150 14.05 2.88 4.94
N VAL A 151 13.75 2.87 3.65
CA VAL A 151 12.98 1.77 3.03
C VAL A 151 13.88 0.53 2.94
N ARG A 152 13.49 -0.53 3.65
CA ARG A 152 14.27 -1.77 3.82
C ARG A 152 13.57 -3.02 3.34
N GLY A 153 12.30 -2.92 3.02
CA GLY A 153 11.50 -3.99 2.48
C GLY A 153 10.43 -3.44 1.55
N LEU A 154 10.12 -4.20 0.53
CA LEU A 154 9.07 -3.91 -0.43
C LEU A 154 8.46 -5.24 -0.85
N ASP A 155 7.16 -5.24 -1.02
CA ASP A 155 6.46 -6.28 -1.76
C ASP A 155 5.54 -5.68 -2.84
N ILE A 156 5.15 -6.53 -3.79
CA ILE A 156 4.22 -6.21 -4.87
C ILE A 156 3.16 -7.30 -4.82
N THR A 157 1.91 -6.90 -4.69
CA THR A 157 0.83 -7.82 -4.38
C THR A 157 -0.34 -7.74 -5.37
N GLU A 158 -1.29 -8.68 -5.25
CA GLU A 158 -2.57 -8.79 -5.96
C GLU A 158 -2.44 -8.96 -7.49
N ILE A 159 -1.37 -9.61 -7.97
CA ILE A 159 -1.22 -10.01 -9.38
C ILE A 159 -1.59 -11.49 -9.55
N ASP A 160 -2.72 -11.78 -10.19
CA ASP A 160 -3.07 -13.10 -10.69
C ASP A 160 -2.64 -13.24 -12.16
N ALA A 161 -1.42 -13.70 -12.38
CA ALA A 161 -0.83 -13.81 -13.71
C ALA A 161 -1.66 -14.66 -14.69
N SER A 162 -2.50 -15.58 -14.17
CA SER A 162 -3.36 -16.42 -15.00
C SER A 162 -4.54 -15.67 -15.62
N ARG A 163 -4.84 -14.49 -15.09
CA ARG A 163 -5.97 -13.63 -15.51
C ARG A 163 -5.53 -12.39 -16.29
N ASP A 164 -4.25 -12.25 -16.58
CA ASP A 164 -3.78 -11.07 -17.31
C ASP A 164 -4.29 -11.07 -18.76
N SER A 165 -4.34 -9.89 -19.34
CA SER A 165 -4.67 -9.69 -20.75
C SER A 165 -3.61 -10.31 -21.66
N GLU A 166 -3.95 -10.52 -22.95
CA GLU A 166 -3.02 -11.10 -23.94
C GLU A 166 -1.69 -10.34 -24.04
N ASP A 167 -1.70 -9.03 -23.81
CA ASP A 167 -0.49 -8.19 -23.81
C ASP A 167 0.29 -8.23 -22.50
N GLN A 168 -0.18 -9.00 -21.51
CA GLN A 168 0.46 -9.19 -20.19
C GLN A 168 0.79 -7.88 -19.48
N ARG A 169 -0.08 -6.88 -19.57
CA ARG A 169 0.22 -5.52 -19.11
C ARG A 169 0.42 -5.42 -17.59
N THR A 170 -0.30 -6.21 -16.79
CA THR A 170 -0.10 -6.23 -15.34
C THR A 170 1.24 -6.86 -14.97
N ILE A 171 1.57 -8.00 -15.56
CA ILE A 171 2.87 -8.68 -15.35
C ILE A 171 4.02 -7.76 -15.76
N ARG A 172 3.88 -7.11 -16.92
CA ARG A 172 4.89 -6.15 -17.41
C ARG A 172 5.02 -4.94 -16.51
N LEU A 173 3.91 -4.44 -15.93
CA LEU A 173 3.97 -3.36 -14.94
C LEU A 173 4.71 -3.84 -13.71
N GLY A 174 4.35 -5.00 -13.11
CA GLY A 174 5.04 -5.56 -11.97
C GLY A 174 6.55 -5.74 -12.18
N ALA A 175 6.97 -6.12 -13.39
CA ALA A 175 8.39 -6.24 -13.73
C ALA A 175 9.13 -4.90 -13.88
N LEU A 176 8.42 -3.77 -13.91
CA LEU A 176 8.96 -2.42 -14.04
C LEU A 176 8.94 -1.62 -12.72
N LEU A 177 8.38 -2.21 -11.67
CA LEU A 177 8.36 -1.65 -10.31
C LEU A 177 9.61 -2.04 -9.54
#